data_ed399226b3ded154e6e9537c3abe245e
#
_entry.id   ed399226b3ded154e6e9537c3abe245e
#
_cell.length_a   1.000
_cell.length_b   1.000
_cell.length_c   1.000
_cell.angle_alpha   90.00
_cell.angle_beta   90.00
_cell.angle_gamma   90.00
#
_symmetry.space_group_name_H-M   'P 1'
#
loop_
_entity.id
_entity.type
_entity.pdbx_description
1 polymer ?
#
loop_
_entity_poly.entity_id
_entity_poly.type
_entity_poly.pdbx_seq_one_letter_code
_entity_poly.pdbx_strand_id
1 'polypeptide(L)'
;FAMKLNTRAQTAQSPNNKSPIVLVHGLFGSLDNLGVLARDLVTDHDILQVDMRNHGLSGRSDEMTYAAMAQDLLDTLDAHDLQKVTLIGHSMGGKAVMALTALAPDRISGLVVIDVAPVDYDVRRHDEIFAAINAVTEAGVATRQQAAAVMREHLNEEGVVQFLLKSFVDGQWRFNVPVLWDQYNNIVGWETVPAWPHPTLFIRGG
;
A
#
# COMPACT_ATOMS: atom_id res chain seq x y z
N PHE A 1 -13.21 17.61 -1.15
CA PHE A 1 -12.76 16.82 -2.31
C PHE A 1 -12.47 15.38 -1.91
N ALA A 2 -13.11 14.43 -2.59
CA ALA A 2 -12.72 13.03 -2.46
C ALA A 2 -11.35 12.83 -3.10
N MET A 3 -10.47 12.11 -2.43
CA MET A 3 -9.17 11.72 -2.97
C MET A 3 -9.38 10.72 -4.11
N LYS A 4 -8.82 11.00 -5.27
CA LYS A 4 -8.87 10.06 -6.39
C LYS A 4 -7.65 9.14 -6.34
N LEU A 5 -7.91 7.86 -6.15
CA LEU A 5 -6.87 6.83 -6.21
C LEU A 5 -6.69 6.32 -7.63
N ASN A 6 -5.43 6.17 -8.03
CA ASN A 6 -5.10 5.48 -9.27
C ASN A 6 -5.37 3.99 -9.09
N THR A 7 -6.01 3.37 -10.08
CA THR A 7 -6.42 1.97 -9.99
C THR A 7 -6.06 1.21 -11.26
N ARG A 8 -5.95 -0.12 -11.12
CA ARG A 8 -5.87 -1.05 -12.26
C ARG A 8 -6.93 -2.13 -12.03
N ALA A 9 -7.93 -2.16 -12.90
CA ALA A 9 -8.99 -3.15 -12.86
C ALA A 9 -8.72 -4.28 -13.85
N GLN A 10 -8.95 -5.51 -13.42
CA GLN A 10 -8.81 -6.69 -14.26
C GLN A 10 -10.04 -7.57 -14.07
N THR A 11 -10.62 -8.03 -15.17
CA THR A 11 -11.80 -8.91 -15.14
C THR A 11 -11.35 -10.36 -14.99
N ALA A 12 -12.09 -11.15 -14.19
CA ALA A 12 -11.83 -12.56 -14.01
C ALA A 12 -11.76 -13.28 -15.37
N GLN A 13 -10.79 -14.17 -15.54
CA GLN A 13 -10.62 -14.96 -16.76
C GLN A 13 -11.77 -15.97 -16.92
N SER A 14 -12.28 -16.49 -15.81
CA SER A 14 -13.44 -17.38 -15.79
C SER A 14 -14.61 -16.68 -15.11
N PRO A 15 -15.69 -16.32 -15.85
CA PRO A 15 -16.86 -15.69 -15.24
C PRO A 15 -17.44 -16.57 -14.14
N ASN A 16 -17.65 -16.00 -12.96
CA ASN A 16 -18.22 -16.68 -11.80
C ASN A 16 -18.79 -15.65 -10.81
N ASN A 17 -19.34 -16.16 -9.71
CA ASN A 17 -19.94 -15.33 -8.67
C ASN A 17 -19.00 -15.07 -7.49
N LYS A 18 -17.70 -15.27 -7.66
CA LYS A 18 -16.74 -15.01 -6.59
C LYS A 18 -16.57 -13.52 -6.34
N SER A 19 -16.35 -13.19 -5.09
CA SER A 19 -16.19 -11.80 -4.65
C SER A 19 -15.02 -11.10 -5.38
N PRO A 20 -15.21 -9.86 -5.84
CA PRO A 20 -14.08 -9.05 -6.31
C PRO A 20 -13.05 -8.86 -5.22
N ILE A 21 -11.79 -8.76 -5.61
CA ILE A 21 -10.66 -8.60 -4.69
C ILE A 21 -10.03 -7.24 -4.90
N VAL A 22 -9.83 -6.52 -3.81
CA VAL A 22 -9.09 -5.24 -3.81
C VAL A 22 -7.74 -5.46 -3.13
N LEU A 23 -6.66 -5.12 -3.83
CA LEU A 23 -5.28 -5.29 -3.36
C LEU A 23 -4.69 -3.95 -2.96
N VAL A 24 -4.20 -3.86 -1.71
CA VAL A 24 -3.71 -2.62 -1.11
C VAL A 24 -2.28 -2.79 -0.62
N HIS A 25 -1.38 -2.03 -1.23
CA HIS A 25 0.07 -2.10 -0.96
C HIS A 25 0.46 -1.42 0.36
N GLY A 26 1.70 -1.63 0.76
CA GLY A 26 2.29 -1.02 1.95
C GLY A 26 3.03 0.29 1.69
N LEU A 27 3.65 0.80 2.74
CA LEU A 27 4.41 2.05 2.71
C LEU A 27 5.53 1.98 1.66
N PHE A 28 5.71 3.07 0.92
CA PHE A 28 6.66 3.23 -0.18
C PHE A 28 6.36 2.38 -1.42
N GLY A 29 5.24 1.70 -1.44
CA GLY A 29 4.85 0.83 -2.54
C GLY A 29 3.97 1.50 -3.58
N SER A 30 3.43 0.66 -4.43
CA SER A 30 2.46 1.01 -5.46
C SER A 30 1.60 -0.19 -5.80
N LEU A 31 0.63 0.01 -6.68
CA LEU A 31 -0.26 -1.07 -7.12
C LEU A 31 0.48 -2.26 -7.76
N ASP A 32 1.70 -2.06 -8.26
CA ASP A 32 2.50 -3.13 -8.87
C ASP A 32 3.07 -4.13 -7.84
N ASN A 33 3.16 -3.75 -6.56
CA ASN A 33 3.80 -4.59 -5.54
C ASN A 33 3.07 -5.93 -5.31
N LEU A 34 1.76 -5.97 -5.51
CA LEU A 34 0.97 -7.18 -5.36
C LEU A 34 0.60 -7.79 -6.72
N GLY A 35 1.38 -7.49 -7.75
CA GLY A 35 1.12 -7.93 -9.12
C GLY A 35 1.13 -9.44 -9.31
N VAL A 36 2.01 -10.16 -8.61
CA VAL A 36 2.07 -11.63 -8.67
C VAL A 36 0.77 -12.20 -8.10
N LEU A 37 0.33 -11.69 -6.96
CA LEU A 37 -0.91 -12.12 -6.33
C LEU A 37 -2.12 -11.82 -7.23
N ALA A 38 -2.16 -10.63 -7.84
CA ALA A 38 -3.22 -10.28 -8.80
C ALA A 38 -3.26 -11.26 -9.97
N ARG A 39 -2.10 -11.61 -10.49
CA ARG A 39 -1.98 -12.53 -11.64
C ARG A 39 -2.53 -13.92 -11.32
N ASP A 40 -2.28 -14.41 -10.09
CA ASP A 40 -2.79 -15.69 -9.66
C ASP A 40 -4.30 -15.66 -9.39
N LEU A 41 -4.80 -14.59 -8.80
CA LEU A 41 -6.20 -14.48 -8.39
C LEU A 41 -7.15 -14.10 -9.53
N VAL A 42 -6.65 -13.46 -10.58
CA VAL A 42 -7.48 -12.99 -11.70
C VAL A 42 -8.10 -14.14 -12.51
N THR A 43 -7.60 -15.35 -12.35
CA THR A 43 -8.22 -16.54 -12.95
C THR A 43 -9.69 -16.65 -12.56
N ASP A 44 -10.01 -16.43 -11.28
CA ASP A 44 -11.33 -16.64 -10.70
C ASP A 44 -12.01 -15.37 -10.18
N HIS A 45 -11.26 -14.28 -10.00
CA HIS A 45 -11.77 -13.07 -9.35
C HIS A 45 -11.51 -11.84 -10.20
N ASP A 46 -12.47 -10.93 -10.21
CA ASP A 46 -12.20 -9.56 -10.65
C ASP A 46 -11.22 -8.93 -9.64
N ILE A 47 -10.24 -8.21 -10.14
CA ILE A 47 -9.17 -7.63 -9.33
C ILE A 47 -9.17 -6.12 -9.49
N LEU A 48 -9.10 -5.40 -8.38
CA LEU A 48 -8.82 -3.98 -8.35
C LEU A 48 -7.55 -3.74 -7.54
N GLN A 49 -6.49 -3.27 -8.20
CA GLN A 49 -5.26 -2.83 -7.56
C GLN A 49 -5.33 -1.32 -7.41
N VAL A 50 -4.91 -0.80 -6.26
CA VAL A 50 -4.95 0.64 -5.99
C VAL A 50 -3.57 1.15 -5.60
N ASP A 51 -3.26 2.38 -6.01
CA ASP A 51 -2.20 3.18 -5.39
C ASP A 51 -2.83 3.95 -4.23
N MET A 52 -2.24 3.84 -3.04
CA MET A 52 -2.73 4.60 -1.88
C MET A 52 -2.41 6.10 -2.03
N ARG A 53 -3.10 6.95 -1.26
CA ARG A 53 -2.80 8.38 -1.25
C ARG A 53 -1.31 8.60 -1.03
N ASN A 54 -0.76 9.62 -1.62
CA ASN A 54 0.66 9.97 -1.52
C ASN A 54 1.62 8.94 -2.12
N HIS A 55 1.11 7.95 -2.85
CA HIS A 55 1.90 6.89 -3.51
C HIS A 55 1.52 6.77 -4.97
N GLY A 56 2.44 6.26 -5.77
CA GLY A 56 2.20 5.98 -7.18
C GLY A 56 1.67 7.19 -7.93
N LEU A 57 0.60 7.00 -8.66
CA LEU A 57 -0.08 8.04 -9.43
C LEU A 57 -1.33 8.58 -8.76
N SER A 58 -1.59 8.19 -7.51
CA SER A 58 -2.72 8.70 -6.75
C SER A 58 -2.52 10.14 -6.28
N GLY A 59 -3.60 10.77 -5.84
CA GLY A 59 -3.59 12.14 -5.33
C GLY A 59 -2.66 12.33 -4.13
N ARG A 60 -2.23 13.55 -3.96
CA ARG A 60 -1.35 13.99 -2.87
C ARG A 60 -2.15 14.77 -1.83
N SER A 61 -1.81 14.58 -0.56
CA SER A 61 -2.45 15.27 0.57
C SER A 61 -1.45 15.40 1.70
N ASP A 62 -1.63 16.41 2.53
CA ASP A 62 -0.84 16.57 3.75
C ASP A 62 -1.27 15.62 4.86
N GLU A 63 -2.43 14.99 4.72
CA GLU A 63 -2.96 14.04 5.68
C GLU A 63 -2.64 12.60 5.26
N MET A 64 -2.13 11.80 6.20
CA MET A 64 -1.84 10.39 5.99
C MET A 64 -2.27 9.61 7.24
N THR A 65 -3.58 9.53 7.45
CA THR A 65 -4.18 8.78 8.56
C THR A 65 -4.90 7.55 8.02
N TYR A 66 -5.08 6.55 8.86
CA TYR A 66 -5.83 5.35 8.45
C TYR A 66 -7.31 5.65 8.22
N ALA A 67 -7.88 6.61 8.94
CA ALA A 67 -9.24 7.08 8.69
C ALA A 67 -9.37 7.65 7.27
N ALA A 68 -8.42 8.48 6.86
CA ALA A 68 -8.40 9.05 5.50
C ALA A 68 -8.18 7.97 4.44
N MET A 69 -7.24 7.04 4.67
CA MET A 69 -6.99 5.93 3.75
C MET A 69 -8.22 5.03 3.60
N ALA A 70 -8.91 4.72 4.70
CA ALA A 70 -10.15 3.93 4.66
C ALA A 70 -11.23 4.64 3.86
N GLN A 71 -11.40 5.94 4.06
CA GLN A 71 -12.38 6.72 3.30
C GLN A 71 -12.05 6.74 1.81
N ASP A 72 -10.77 6.88 1.46
CA ASP A 72 -10.33 6.81 0.06
C ASP A 72 -10.71 5.47 -0.58
N LEU A 73 -10.49 4.38 0.13
CA LEU A 73 -10.84 3.04 -0.35
C LEU A 73 -12.35 2.90 -0.52
N LEU A 74 -13.13 3.37 0.44
CA LEU A 74 -14.59 3.33 0.36
C LEU A 74 -15.10 4.11 -0.86
N ASP A 75 -14.59 5.32 -1.06
CA ASP A 75 -14.95 6.15 -2.22
C ASP A 75 -14.56 5.47 -3.54
N THR A 76 -13.44 4.75 -3.53
CA THR A 76 -12.97 3.99 -4.69
C THR A 76 -13.90 2.80 -5.00
N LEU A 77 -14.36 2.08 -3.97
CA LEU A 77 -15.35 1.03 -4.15
C LEU A 77 -16.62 1.58 -4.78
N ASP A 78 -17.10 2.72 -4.30
CA ASP A 78 -18.30 3.37 -4.84
C ASP A 78 -18.09 3.80 -6.29
N ALA A 79 -16.94 4.37 -6.61
CA ALA A 79 -16.61 4.81 -7.97
C ALA A 79 -16.55 3.65 -8.97
N HIS A 80 -16.22 2.45 -8.50
CA HIS A 80 -16.15 1.24 -9.33
C HIS A 80 -17.40 0.37 -9.24
N ASP A 81 -18.46 0.84 -8.59
CA ASP A 81 -19.72 0.11 -8.38
C ASP A 81 -19.52 -1.26 -7.68
N LEU A 82 -18.55 -1.33 -6.79
CA LEU A 82 -18.26 -2.53 -6.02
C LEU A 82 -19.00 -2.50 -4.69
N GLN A 83 -20.04 -3.33 -4.57
CA GLN A 83 -20.88 -3.36 -3.36
C GLN A 83 -20.22 -4.09 -2.22
N LYS A 84 -19.68 -5.27 -2.49
CA LYS A 84 -19.09 -6.13 -1.47
C LYS A 84 -17.84 -6.81 -2.02
N VAL A 85 -16.73 -6.70 -1.31
CA VAL A 85 -15.42 -7.12 -1.80
C VAL A 85 -14.63 -7.88 -0.75
N THR A 86 -13.66 -8.66 -1.21
CA THR A 86 -12.58 -9.19 -0.38
C THR A 86 -11.42 -8.21 -0.43
N LEU A 87 -10.90 -7.85 0.73
CA LEU A 87 -9.75 -6.95 0.85
C LEU A 87 -8.49 -7.75 1.17
N ILE A 88 -7.43 -7.46 0.46
CA ILE A 88 -6.09 -7.98 0.77
C ILE A 88 -5.16 -6.79 0.91
N GLY A 89 -4.61 -6.61 2.11
CA GLY A 89 -3.71 -5.51 2.40
C GLY A 89 -2.38 -6.00 2.95
N HIS A 90 -1.30 -5.33 2.55
CA HIS A 90 0.07 -5.64 2.95
C HIS A 90 0.65 -4.51 3.80
N SER A 91 1.12 -4.81 5.01
CA SER A 91 1.77 -3.85 5.90
C SER A 91 0.84 -2.65 6.20
N MET A 92 1.22 -1.43 5.83
CA MET A 92 0.36 -0.24 5.93
C MET A 92 -1.00 -0.49 5.27
N GLY A 93 -1.01 -1.12 4.09
CA GLY A 93 -2.25 -1.50 3.41
C GLY A 93 -3.11 -2.46 4.22
N GLY A 94 -2.49 -3.33 5.01
CA GLY A 94 -3.19 -4.22 5.94
C GLY A 94 -3.95 -3.43 7.02
N LYS A 95 -3.31 -2.43 7.59
CA LYS A 95 -3.95 -1.54 8.56
C LYS A 95 -5.08 -0.71 7.92
N ALA A 96 -4.86 -0.24 6.70
CA ALA A 96 -5.87 0.52 5.96
C ALA A 96 -7.12 -0.32 5.69
N VAL A 97 -6.97 -1.58 5.26
CA VAL A 97 -8.13 -2.45 5.01
C VAL A 97 -8.85 -2.83 6.31
N MET A 98 -8.12 -2.99 7.41
CA MET A 98 -8.76 -3.17 8.72
C MET A 98 -9.57 -1.93 9.13
N ALA A 99 -9.05 -0.74 8.91
CA ALA A 99 -9.77 0.50 9.15
C ALA A 99 -11.03 0.59 8.29
N LEU A 100 -10.96 0.16 7.03
CA LEU A 100 -12.13 0.11 6.15
C LEU A 100 -13.18 -0.87 6.66
N THR A 101 -12.79 -2.03 7.17
CA THR A 101 -13.77 -2.98 7.73
C THR A 101 -14.50 -2.41 8.94
N ALA A 102 -13.83 -1.59 9.74
CA ALA A 102 -14.45 -0.88 10.85
C ALA A 102 -15.41 0.21 10.37
N LEU A 103 -15.04 0.92 9.29
CA LEU A 103 -15.84 2.00 8.73
C LEU A 103 -17.09 1.48 8.01
N ALA A 104 -16.96 0.41 7.24
CA ALA A 104 -18.03 -0.10 6.37
C ALA A 104 -18.05 -1.64 6.36
N PRO A 105 -18.37 -2.28 7.49
CA PRO A 105 -18.31 -3.74 7.61
C PRO A 105 -19.20 -4.49 6.62
N ASP A 106 -20.32 -3.89 6.21
CA ASP A 106 -21.26 -4.52 5.27
C ASP A 106 -20.75 -4.57 3.83
N ARG A 107 -19.66 -3.86 3.55
CA ARG A 107 -19.05 -3.81 2.22
C ARG A 107 -17.96 -4.89 2.04
N ILE A 108 -17.68 -5.67 3.07
CA ILE A 108 -16.55 -6.60 3.09
C ILE A 108 -17.04 -8.03 3.22
N SER A 109 -16.66 -8.88 2.25
CA SER A 109 -16.97 -10.31 2.26
C SER A 109 -15.81 -11.17 2.79
N GLY A 110 -14.59 -10.64 2.77
CA GLY A 110 -13.40 -11.33 3.27
C GLY A 110 -12.28 -10.35 3.55
N LEU A 111 -11.40 -10.69 4.48
CA LEU A 111 -10.27 -9.85 4.88
C LEU A 111 -9.02 -10.69 5.00
N VAL A 112 -7.98 -10.32 4.25
CA VAL A 112 -6.66 -10.92 4.32
C VAL A 112 -5.65 -9.81 4.65
N VAL A 113 -4.92 -9.98 5.73
CA VAL A 113 -3.88 -9.05 6.14
C VAL A 113 -2.54 -9.76 6.03
N ILE A 114 -1.68 -9.24 5.18
CA ILE A 114 -0.31 -9.72 5.02
C ILE A 114 0.57 -8.75 5.78
N ASP A 115 1.12 -9.20 6.90
CA ASP A 115 2.04 -8.41 7.70
C ASP A 115 3.42 -9.04 7.65
N VAL A 116 4.40 -8.20 7.39
CA VAL A 116 5.77 -8.65 7.22
C VAL A 116 6.50 -8.69 8.55
N ALA A 117 6.02 -8.01 9.56
CA ALA A 117 6.60 -8.08 10.89
C ALA A 117 5.60 -7.65 11.95
N PRO A 118 5.24 -8.53 12.90
CA PRO A 118 4.44 -8.13 14.05
C PRO A 118 5.28 -7.46 15.13
N VAL A 119 6.52 -7.19 14.88
CA VAL A 119 7.47 -6.80 15.92
C VAL A 119 8.07 -5.49 15.56
N ASP A 120 8.02 -4.62 16.53
CA ASP A 120 8.90 -3.46 16.64
C ASP A 120 9.44 -3.02 15.29
N TYR A 121 8.64 -2.23 14.59
CA TYR A 121 9.22 -1.40 13.56
C TYR A 121 10.42 -0.74 14.22
N ASP A 122 11.59 -1.27 13.94
CA ASP A 122 12.81 -0.64 14.37
C ASP A 122 12.79 0.77 13.77
N VAL A 123 12.52 1.74 14.61
CA VAL A 123 12.48 3.17 14.24
C VAL A 123 13.77 3.53 13.52
N ARG A 124 14.89 2.90 13.90
CA ARG A 124 16.19 3.05 13.23
C ARG A 124 16.13 2.64 11.76
N ARG A 125 15.46 1.55 11.45
CA ARG A 125 15.39 1.04 10.08
C ARG A 125 14.67 2.03 9.16
N HIS A 126 13.58 2.63 9.64
CA HIS A 126 12.86 3.61 8.85
C HIS A 126 13.62 4.93 8.75
N ASP A 127 14.37 5.33 9.78
CA ASP A 127 15.25 6.49 9.70
C ASP A 127 16.33 6.30 8.63
N GLU A 128 16.92 5.10 8.54
CA GLU A 128 17.90 4.75 7.52
C GLU A 128 17.28 4.77 6.12
N ILE A 129 16.04 4.27 5.99
CA ILE A 129 15.32 4.29 4.72
C ILE A 129 15.04 5.73 4.27
N PHE A 130 14.54 6.59 5.15
CA PHE A 130 14.31 7.99 4.83
C PHE A 130 15.63 8.72 4.49
N ALA A 131 16.70 8.43 5.22
CA ALA A 131 18.02 8.97 4.92
C ALA A 131 18.49 8.58 3.52
N ALA A 132 18.30 7.32 3.14
CA ALA A 132 18.63 6.84 1.80
C ALA A 132 17.80 7.51 0.72
N ILE A 133 16.50 7.66 0.94
CA ILE A 133 15.58 8.34 0.01
C ILE A 133 16.01 9.79 -0.19
N ASN A 134 16.29 10.50 0.89
CA ASN A 134 16.71 11.89 0.83
C ASN A 134 18.08 12.05 0.18
N ALA A 135 19.00 11.12 0.42
CA ALA A 135 20.32 11.13 -0.23
C ALA A 135 20.20 11.01 -1.75
N VAL A 136 19.30 10.17 -2.25
CA VAL A 136 19.03 10.05 -3.69
C VAL A 136 18.49 11.37 -4.24
N THR A 137 17.56 11.99 -3.56
CA THR A 137 17.00 13.28 -3.95
C THR A 137 18.07 14.36 -4.01
N GLU A 138 18.91 14.47 -2.98
CA GLU A 138 19.99 15.44 -2.91
C GLU A 138 21.07 15.23 -3.98
N ALA A 139 21.34 13.97 -4.32
CA ALA A 139 22.31 13.64 -5.35
C ALA A 139 21.85 14.02 -6.77
N GLY A 140 20.54 14.24 -6.96
CA GLY A 140 19.99 14.65 -8.24
C GLY A 140 20.18 13.64 -9.36
N VAL A 141 20.28 12.35 -9.03
CA VAL A 141 20.49 11.27 -10.01
C VAL A 141 19.21 11.01 -10.80
N ALA A 142 19.38 10.56 -12.04
CA ALA A 142 18.26 10.37 -12.96
C ALA A 142 17.89 8.91 -13.18
N THR A 143 18.79 7.97 -12.93
CA THR A 143 18.57 6.55 -13.21
C THR A 143 18.49 5.72 -11.94
N ARG A 144 17.80 4.57 -12.03
CA ARG A 144 17.74 3.62 -10.92
C ARG A 144 19.11 3.07 -10.55
N GLN A 145 19.97 2.87 -11.53
CA GLN A 145 21.33 2.40 -11.27
C GLN A 145 22.13 3.39 -10.43
N GLN A 146 22.05 4.67 -10.76
CA GLN A 146 22.69 5.73 -9.98
C GLN A 146 22.09 5.85 -8.58
N ALA A 147 20.77 5.79 -8.49
CA ALA A 147 20.06 5.83 -7.21
C ALA A 147 20.43 4.63 -6.33
N ALA A 148 20.56 3.44 -6.91
CA ALA A 148 20.97 2.25 -6.18
C ALA A 148 22.34 2.42 -5.54
N ALA A 149 23.30 2.98 -6.28
CA ALA A 149 24.63 3.23 -5.75
C ALA A 149 24.61 4.16 -4.52
N VAL A 150 23.80 5.22 -4.57
CA VAL A 150 23.61 6.12 -3.42
C VAL A 150 22.96 5.39 -2.24
N MET A 151 21.92 4.62 -2.50
CA MET A 151 21.17 3.92 -1.44
C MET A 151 22.00 2.89 -0.71
N ARG A 152 22.90 2.19 -1.41
CA ARG A 152 23.78 1.18 -0.83
C ARG A 152 24.77 1.75 0.20
N GLU A 153 25.02 3.05 0.16
CA GLU A 153 25.81 3.73 1.20
C GLU A 153 25.04 3.85 2.53
N HIS A 154 23.73 3.74 2.49
CA HIS A 154 22.84 3.90 3.66
C HIS A 154 22.14 2.62 4.07
N LEU A 155 21.95 1.68 3.15
CA LEU A 155 21.16 0.46 3.36
C LEU A 155 21.99 -0.78 3.01
N ASN A 156 21.94 -1.79 3.87
CA ASN A 156 22.68 -3.04 3.70
C ASN A 156 21.86 -4.14 3.01
N GLU A 157 20.52 -3.99 2.95
CA GLU A 157 19.63 -5.01 2.38
C GLU A 157 19.29 -4.66 0.94
N GLU A 158 19.82 -5.44 0.00
CA GLU A 158 19.57 -5.22 -1.43
C GLU A 158 18.09 -5.34 -1.79
N GLY A 159 17.36 -6.23 -1.12
CA GLY A 159 15.92 -6.38 -1.33
C GLY A 159 15.14 -5.08 -1.03
N VAL A 160 15.54 -4.35 0.00
CA VAL A 160 14.95 -3.06 0.36
C VAL A 160 15.31 -2.01 -0.69
N VAL A 161 16.56 -1.97 -1.13
CA VAL A 161 17.01 -1.06 -2.19
C VAL A 161 16.18 -1.24 -3.45
N GLN A 162 16.05 -2.48 -3.92
CA GLN A 162 15.29 -2.78 -5.13
C GLN A 162 13.79 -2.51 -4.98
N PHE A 163 13.24 -2.78 -3.81
CA PHE A 163 11.84 -2.45 -3.51
C PHE A 163 11.59 -0.94 -3.63
N LEU A 164 12.42 -0.12 -2.99
CA LEU A 164 12.27 1.33 -3.03
C LEU A 164 12.43 1.88 -4.45
N LEU A 165 13.39 1.35 -5.20
CA LEU A 165 13.67 1.83 -6.55
C LEU A 165 12.56 1.57 -7.56
N LYS A 166 11.65 0.64 -7.29
CA LYS A 166 10.44 0.47 -8.12
C LYS A 166 9.59 1.74 -8.13
N SER A 167 9.68 2.54 -7.08
CA SER A 167 8.98 3.82 -6.97
C SER A 167 9.83 5.01 -7.41
N PHE A 168 11.03 4.78 -7.94
CA PHE A 168 11.88 5.82 -8.50
C PHE A 168 11.79 5.78 -10.02
N VAL A 169 11.09 6.75 -10.60
CA VAL A 169 10.77 6.80 -12.02
C VAL A 169 11.13 8.17 -12.58
N ASP A 170 11.88 8.18 -13.67
CA ASP A 170 12.30 9.42 -14.33
C ASP A 170 13.00 10.41 -13.39
N GLY A 171 13.83 9.88 -12.48
CA GLY A 171 14.58 10.69 -11.54
C GLY A 171 13.77 11.23 -10.37
N GLN A 172 12.57 10.73 -10.15
CA GLN A 172 11.70 11.20 -9.09
C GLN A 172 11.05 10.04 -8.31
N TRP A 173 10.84 10.27 -7.02
CA TRP A 173 10.08 9.36 -6.19
C TRP A 173 8.59 9.48 -6.48
N ARG A 174 7.92 8.33 -6.60
CA ARG A 174 6.45 8.25 -6.80
C ARG A 174 5.68 8.29 -5.48
N PHE A 175 6.34 8.48 -4.36
CA PHE A 175 5.69 8.70 -3.08
C PHE A 175 6.06 10.10 -2.54
N ASN A 176 5.15 10.65 -1.75
CA ASN A 176 5.26 12.02 -1.22
C ASN A 176 6.15 12.04 0.03
N VAL A 177 7.46 12.12 -0.15
CA VAL A 177 8.45 11.99 0.92
C VAL A 177 8.20 12.94 2.10
N PRO A 178 8.01 14.26 1.90
CA PRO A 178 7.81 15.17 3.03
C PRO A 178 6.61 14.79 3.91
N VAL A 179 5.49 14.40 3.29
CA VAL A 179 4.28 14.04 4.02
C VAL A 179 4.46 12.71 4.74
N LEU A 180 5.05 11.71 4.09
CA LEU A 180 5.29 10.41 4.73
C LEU A 180 6.22 10.54 5.93
N TRP A 181 7.22 11.42 5.86
CA TRP A 181 8.09 11.73 6.98
C TRP A 181 7.32 12.43 8.11
N ASP A 182 6.56 13.48 7.76
CA ASP A 182 5.78 14.26 8.73
C ASP A 182 4.71 13.41 9.43
N GLN A 183 4.03 12.55 8.66
CA GLN A 183 2.92 11.73 9.13
C GLN A 183 3.35 10.32 9.58
N TYR A 184 4.63 10.06 9.67
CA TYR A 184 5.17 8.74 9.96
C TYR A 184 4.59 8.11 11.22
N ASN A 185 4.40 8.90 12.29
CA ASN A 185 3.82 8.40 13.53
C ASN A 185 2.38 7.91 13.35
N ASN A 186 1.61 8.51 12.45
CA ASN A 186 0.27 8.03 12.10
C ASN A 186 0.34 6.68 11.36
N ILE A 187 1.34 6.51 10.52
CA ILE A 187 1.49 5.30 9.69
C ILE A 187 1.90 4.09 10.53
N VAL A 188 2.86 4.27 11.45
CA VAL A 188 3.34 3.19 12.31
C VAL A 188 2.46 2.97 13.53
N GLY A 189 1.68 3.99 13.93
CA GLY A 189 0.74 3.90 15.03
C GLY A 189 -0.47 3.06 14.66
N TRP A 190 -1.25 2.72 15.65
CA TRP A 190 -2.50 1.99 15.45
C TRP A 190 -3.58 2.55 16.37
N GLU A 191 -4.71 2.93 15.78
CA GLU A 191 -5.90 3.27 16.53
C GLU A 191 -6.72 2.00 16.76
N THR A 192 -7.24 1.84 17.98
CA THR A 192 -8.11 0.73 18.28
C THR A 192 -9.39 0.86 17.45
N VAL A 193 -9.68 -0.17 16.67
CA VAL A 193 -10.93 -0.24 15.90
C VAL A 193 -11.72 -1.45 16.34
N PRO A 194 -13.06 -1.44 16.18
CA PRO A 194 -13.89 -2.61 16.50
C PRO A 194 -13.42 -3.83 15.70
N ALA A 195 -13.40 -4.98 16.35
CA ALA A 195 -13.08 -6.23 15.68
C ALA A 195 -14.14 -6.54 14.61
N TRP A 196 -13.70 -6.90 13.42
CA TRP A 196 -14.60 -7.40 12.38
C TRP A 196 -15.07 -8.81 12.77
N PRO A 197 -16.39 -9.07 12.83
CA PRO A 197 -16.91 -10.28 13.46
C PRO A 197 -16.85 -11.54 12.58
N HIS A 198 -16.13 -11.50 11.47
CA HIS A 198 -16.00 -12.61 10.54
C HIS A 198 -14.58 -13.14 10.50
N PRO A 199 -14.37 -14.37 9.97
CA PRO A 199 -13.03 -14.91 9.85
C PRO A 199 -12.11 -14.01 9.05
N THR A 200 -10.90 -13.82 9.57
CA THR A 200 -9.86 -12.99 8.96
C THR A 200 -8.61 -13.84 8.82
N LEU A 201 -7.98 -13.80 7.65
CA LEU A 201 -6.70 -14.47 7.42
C LEU A 201 -5.57 -13.48 7.67
N PHE A 202 -4.68 -13.84 8.59
CA PHE A 202 -3.43 -13.11 8.83
C PHE A 202 -2.25 -13.93 8.33
N ILE A 203 -1.43 -13.33 7.47
CA ILE A 203 -0.22 -13.96 6.93
C ILE A 203 0.98 -13.19 7.48
N ARG A 204 1.86 -13.90 8.19
CA ARG A 204 3.08 -13.31 8.78
C ARG A 204 4.29 -13.70 7.95
N GLY A 205 5.20 -12.75 7.78
CA GLY A 205 6.51 -13.03 7.27
C GLY A 205 7.35 -13.82 8.29
N GLY A 206 8.12 -14.73 7.83
CA GLY A 206 9.04 -15.51 8.66
C GLY A 206 10.30 -14.74 9.03
#